data_150bd84888e5d0521d98099fbc3060f8
#
_entry.id   150bd84888e5d0521d98099fbc3060f8
#
_cell.length_a   1.000
_cell.length_b   1.000
_cell.length_c   1.000
_cell.angle_alpha   90.00
_cell.angle_beta   90.00
_cell.angle_gamma   90.00
#
_symmetry.space_group_name_H-M   'P 1'
#
loop_
_entity.id
_entity.type
_entity.pdbx_description
1 polymer ?
#
loop_
_entity_poly.entity_id
_entity_poly.type
_entity_poly.pdbx_seq_one_letter_code
_entity_poly.pdbx_strand_id
1 'polypeptide(L)'
;MSESPREPASAESETEPRASRSESSPREATPDRPRWRFAIVGAALALVLGSPLWGPMFLRRLTFFRVRNVEVIGARYVSGGDIIARLRVDTTASVWDAIAPLERRVAAHPQVRSVEIERKLPGTLVVRIDERLPVALIPSPRGFRAFDARGVALPIDLAKTPIDAPILADRDTAALRLLATLEAGAPNIYDRLSDVRPVSGDELVITFDSLTLRTLKSVTADRFSEIQPVRDDLARRQLKVVELDLRYRDQVIARIQ
;
A
#
# COMPACT_ATOMS: atom_id res chain seq x y z
N MET A 1 -88.57 -80.07 18.75
CA MET A 1 -88.31 -81.39 18.18
C MET A 1 -86.83 -81.52 18.12
N SER A 2 -86.33 -82.10 19.13
CA SER A 2 -85.81 -83.49 19.16
C SER A 2 -84.43 -83.54 18.46
N GLU A 3 -83.37 -83.98 18.94
CA GLU A 3 -83.04 -84.80 20.11
C GLU A 3 -81.48 -84.85 20.19
N SER A 4 -80.97 -84.75 21.36
CA SER A 4 -79.69 -85.34 21.73
C SER A 4 -79.78 -86.88 21.55
N PRO A 5 -78.77 -87.69 21.60
CA PRO A 5 -77.63 -87.69 22.51
C PRO A 5 -76.36 -88.47 22.03
N ARG A 6 -75.35 -88.42 22.94
CA ARG A 6 -74.48 -89.51 23.44
C ARG A 6 -72.97 -89.47 23.03
N GLU A 7 -72.27 -89.23 24.09
CA GLU A 7 -70.93 -89.80 24.45
C GLU A 7 -70.89 -91.32 24.30
N PRO A 8 -69.77 -92.07 24.31
CA PRO A 8 -68.69 -91.93 25.34
C PRO A 8 -67.28 -92.34 24.91
N ALA A 9 -66.35 -91.90 25.75
CA ALA A 9 -65.31 -92.67 26.44
C ALA A 9 -64.02 -93.19 25.80
N SER A 10 -62.99 -92.90 26.53
CA SER A 10 -61.82 -93.72 26.90
C SER A 10 -60.62 -93.63 25.96
N ALA A 11 -59.60 -93.32 26.48
CA ALA A 11 -58.59 -93.74 27.43
C ALA A 11 -57.13 -93.65 26.82
N GLU A 12 -56.26 -93.22 27.69
CA GLU A 12 -54.87 -93.63 27.81
C GLU A 12 -53.91 -93.42 26.63
N SER A 13 -52.78 -92.92 26.81
CA SER A 13 -51.66 -92.91 27.69
C SER A 13 -50.43 -92.27 27.08
N GLU A 14 -49.66 -91.71 27.96
CA GLU A 14 -48.16 -91.61 27.89
C GLU A 14 -47.43 -91.09 26.72
N THR A 15 -46.69 -90.09 26.92
CA THR A 15 -45.23 -90.04 27.07
C THR A 15 -44.70 -88.65 26.66
N GLU A 16 -44.16 -87.95 27.63
CA GLU A 16 -43.25 -86.83 27.38
C GLU A 16 -42.02 -87.27 26.54
N PRO A 17 -41.47 -86.39 25.76
CA PRO A 17 -40.23 -85.76 26.26
C PRO A 17 -40.07 -84.29 25.96
N ARG A 18 -39.66 -83.63 26.96
CA ARG A 18 -38.87 -82.46 27.14
C ARG A 18 -38.13 -81.97 25.84
N ALA A 19 -38.53 -80.84 25.24
CA ALA A 19 -37.78 -80.10 24.25
C ALA A 19 -37.56 -78.71 24.74
N SER A 20 -36.31 -78.42 24.87
CA SER A 20 -35.67 -77.22 25.33
C SER A 20 -36.21 -75.93 24.71
N ARG A 21 -36.65 -75.01 25.59
CA ARG A 21 -36.95 -73.63 25.29
C ARG A 21 -35.59 -72.88 24.98
N SER A 22 -35.31 -72.67 23.73
CA SER A 22 -34.28 -71.73 23.37
C SER A 22 -34.81 -70.32 23.55
N GLU A 23 -34.39 -69.68 24.64
CA GLU A 23 -34.55 -68.24 24.80
C GLU A 23 -33.75 -67.49 23.67
N SER A 24 -34.50 -67.04 22.70
CA SER A 24 -33.96 -66.02 21.73
C SER A 24 -33.94 -64.71 22.46
N SER A 25 -32.73 -64.33 22.94
CA SER A 25 -32.46 -63.01 23.42
C SER A 25 -32.77 -61.99 22.32
N PRO A 26 -33.45 -60.87 22.63
CA PRO A 26 -33.63 -59.81 21.69
C PRO A 26 -32.21 -59.22 21.37
N ARG A 27 -31.74 -59.34 20.13
CA ARG A 27 -30.59 -58.56 19.66
C ARG A 27 -30.96 -57.10 19.79
N GLU A 28 -30.34 -56.40 20.74
CA GLU A 28 -30.35 -54.94 20.80
C GLU A 28 -29.83 -54.41 19.43
N ALA A 29 -30.76 -53.87 18.66
CA ALA A 29 -30.43 -53.12 17.46
C ALA A 29 -29.67 -51.86 17.89
N THR A 30 -28.35 -51.88 17.80
CA THR A 30 -27.56 -50.67 17.92
C THR A 30 -28.09 -49.62 16.91
N PRO A 31 -28.48 -48.41 17.37
CA PRO A 31 -28.99 -47.41 16.46
C PRO A 31 -27.91 -47.06 15.44
N ASP A 32 -28.17 -47.38 14.21
CA ASP A 32 -27.31 -47.04 13.06
C ASP A 32 -27.19 -45.53 13.06
N ARG A 33 -26.03 -45.02 13.56
CA ARG A 33 -25.78 -43.59 13.58
C ARG A 33 -25.80 -43.12 12.13
N PRO A 34 -26.72 -42.23 11.73
CA PRO A 34 -26.97 -41.94 10.32
C PRO A 34 -25.73 -41.35 9.68
N ARG A 35 -25.10 -42.12 8.80
CA ARG A 35 -23.89 -41.76 8.03
C ARG A 35 -24.06 -40.46 7.28
N TRP A 36 -25.28 -40.02 6.98
CA TRP A 36 -25.60 -38.75 6.37
C TRP A 36 -25.15 -37.53 7.19
N ARG A 37 -25.07 -37.64 8.53
CA ARG A 37 -24.57 -36.56 9.40
C ARG A 37 -23.10 -36.29 9.14
N PHE A 38 -22.28 -37.31 8.93
CA PHE A 38 -20.86 -37.14 8.55
C PHE A 38 -20.73 -36.59 7.12
N ALA A 39 -21.61 -36.97 6.21
CA ALA A 39 -21.66 -36.40 4.87
C ALA A 39 -22.03 -34.91 4.88
N ILE A 40 -22.98 -34.49 5.72
CA ILE A 40 -23.33 -33.07 5.89
C ILE A 40 -22.15 -32.28 6.49
N VAL A 41 -21.52 -32.81 7.54
CA VAL A 41 -20.37 -32.16 8.16
C VAL A 41 -19.21 -32.06 7.16
N GLY A 42 -18.94 -33.13 6.40
CA GLY A 42 -17.91 -33.10 5.35
C GLY A 42 -18.23 -32.10 4.22
N ALA A 43 -19.48 -32.03 3.79
CA ALA A 43 -19.93 -31.07 2.80
C ALA A 43 -19.85 -29.62 3.31
N ALA A 44 -20.27 -29.39 4.57
CA ALA A 44 -20.14 -28.06 5.20
C ALA A 44 -18.67 -27.64 5.35
N LEU A 45 -17.79 -28.58 5.75
CA LEU A 45 -16.36 -28.33 5.86
C LEU A 45 -15.74 -28.02 4.49
N ALA A 46 -16.10 -28.79 3.45
CA ALA A 46 -15.63 -28.53 2.08
C ALA A 46 -16.13 -27.18 1.57
N LEU A 47 -17.35 -26.77 1.90
CA LEU A 47 -17.92 -25.49 1.55
C LEU A 47 -17.21 -24.33 2.26
N VAL A 48 -16.87 -24.49 3.52
CA VAL A 48 -16.10 -23.51 4.31
C VAL A 48 -14.66 -23.42 3.79
N LEU A 49 -13.99 -24.56 3.58
CA LEU A 49 -12.61 -24.60 3.07
C LEU A 49 -12.50 -24.10 1.62
N GLY A 50 -13.54 -24.30 0.82
CA GLY A 50 -13.63 -23.79 -0.56
C GLY A 50 -14.05 -22.32 -0.65
N SER A 51 -14.56 -21.74 0.45
CA SER A 51 -15.12 -20.37 0.43
C SER A 51 -14.14 -19.28 -0.03
N PRO A 52 -12.80 -19.35 0.21
CA PRO A 52 -11.86 -18.37 -0.34
C PRO A 52 -11.80 -18.35 -1.87
N LEU A 53 -12.12 -19.46 -2.51
CA LEU A 53 -12.06 -19.60 -3.97
C LEU A 53 -13.30 -19.04 -4.68
N TRP A 54 -14.49 -19.33 -4.20
CA TRP A 54 -15.75 -18.93 -4.83
C TRP A 54 -16.45 -17.76 -4.13
N GLY A 55 -16.15 -17.54 -2.85
CA GLY A 55 -16.76 -16.47 -2.05
C GLY A 55 -16.65 -15.09 -2.68
N PRO A 56 -15.45 -14.62 -3.10
CA PRO A 56 -15.29 -13.33 -3.76
C PRO A 56 -16.10 -13.24 -5.06
N MET A 57 -16.21 -14.34 -5.81
CA MET A 57 -16.99 -14.37 -7.07
C MET A 57 -18.48 -14.19 -6.83
N PHE A 58 -19.00 -14.74 -5.75
CA PHE A 58 -20.40 -14.59 -5.34
C PHE A 58 -20.64 -13.17 -4.78
N LEU A 59 -19.75 -12.68 -3.91
CA LEU A 59 -19.87 -11.37 -3.28
C LEU A 59 -19.85 -10.21 -4.30
N ARG A 60 -19.13 -10.38 -5.42
CA ARG A 60 -19.12 -9.39 -6.50
C ARG A 60 -20.51 -9.10 -7.08
N ARG A 61 -21.43 -10.08 -7.07
CA ARG A 61 -22.77 -9.94 -7.63
C ARG A 61 -23.75 -9.23 -6.72
N LEU A 62 -23.41 -9.11 -5.43
CA LEU A 62 -24.29 -8.48 -4.46
C LEU A 62 -24.22 -6.96 -4.58
N THR A 63 -25.37 -6.32 -4.76
CA THR A 63 -25.48 -4.85 -4.82
C THR A 63 -25.01 -4.16 -3.55
N PHE A 64 -25.02 -4.88 -2.43
CA PHE A 64 -24.53 -4.40 -1.14
C PHE A 64 -23.05 -4.03 -1.16
N PHE A 65 -22.25 -4.76 -1.95
CA PHE A 65 -20.80 -4.55 -2.06
C PHE A 65 -20.38 -3.70 -3.28
N ARG A 66 -21.31 -2.98 -3.88
CA ARG A 66 -20.97 -2.01 -4.93
C ARG A 66 -20.14 -0.86 -4.36
N VAL A 67 -19.19 -0.39 -5.14
CA VAL A 67 -18.39 0.80 -4.78
C VAL A 67 -19.28 2.02 -4.77
N ARG A 68 -19.38 2.67 -3.64
CA ARG A 68 -20.16 3.91 -3.41
C ARG A 68 -19.25 5.08 -3.12
N ASN A 69 -18.13 4.83 -2.46
CA ASN A 69 -17.17 5.84 -2.05
C ASN A 69 -15.76 5.44 -2.44
N VAL A 70 -14.95 6.45 -2.78
CA VAL A 70 -13.51 6.32 -2.96
C VAL A 70 -12.85 7.37 -2.08
N GLU A 71 -12.07 6.92 -1.11
CA GLU A 71 -11.28 7.78 -0.22
C GLU A 71 -9.84 7.81 -0.77
N VAL A 72 -9.31 8.99 -1.07
CA VAL A 72 -7.92 9.17 -1.52
C VAL A 72 -7.10 9.75 -0.37
N ILE A 73 -6.02 9.07 0.01
CA ILE A 73 -5.14 9.45 1.11
C ILE A 73 -3.73 9.61 0.59
N GLY A 74 -3.00 10.64 1.07
CA GLY A 74 -1.61 10.90 0.69
C GLY A 74 -1.45 11.78 -0.55
N ALA A 75 -2.54 12.25 -1.17
CA ALA A 75 -2.52 13.22 -2.25
C ALA A 75 -2.22 14.63 -1.69
N ARG A 76 -1.11 15.22 -2.12
CA ARG A 76 -0.67 16.57 -1.77
C ARG A 76 -0.68 17.51 -2.98
N TYR A 77 -0.08 17.07 -4.06
CA TYR A 77 0.05 17.82 -5.32
C TYR A 77 -0.88 17.29 -6.41
N VAL A 78 -1.25 16.01 -6.37
CA VAL A 78 -2.21 15.42 -7.29
C VAL A 78 -3.63 15.66 -6.81
N SER A 79 -4.50 16.09 -7.71
CA SER A 79 -5.92 16.20 -7.40
C SER A 79 -6.53 14.82 -7.08
N GLY A 80 -7.24 14.70 -5.97
CA GLY A 80 -8.01 13.49 -5.67
C GLY A 80 -9.00 13.12 -6.80
N GLY A 81 -9.55 14.13 -7.49
CA GLY A 81 -10.42 13.95 -8.66
C GLY A 81 -9.71 13.26 -9.82
N ASP A 82 -8.44 13.61 -10.10
CA ASP A 82 -7.66 12.98 -11.17
C ASP A 82 -7.39 11.50 -10.87
N ILE A 83 -7.15 11.18 -9.60
CA ILE A 83 -6.97 9.80 -9.17
C ILE A 83 -8.25 8.99 -9.34
N ILE A 84 -9.39 9.55 -8.89
CA ILE A 84 -10.70 8.91 -9.03
C ILE A 84 -11.04 8.70 -10.52
N ALA A 85 -10.79 9.69 -11.37
CA ALA A 85 -11.00 9.57 -12.81
C ALA A 85 -10.15 8.47 -13.44
N ARG A 86 -8.90 8.28 -12.97
CA ARG A 86 -8.00 7.22 -13.45
C ARG A 86 -8.38 5.83 -12.98
N LEU A 87 -8.99 5.69 -11.83
CA LEU A 87 -9.50 4.42 -11.34
C LEU A 87 -10.51 3.81 -12.32
N ARG A 88 -11.30 4.67 -13.01
CA ARG A 88 -12.37 4.23 -13.93
C ARG A 88 -13.31 3.21 -13.27
N VAL A 89 -13.67 3.48 -12.03
CA VAL A 89 -14.66 2.68 -11.30
C VAL A 89 -16.03 3.16 -11.70
N ASP A 90 -16.83 2.28 -12.25
CA ASP A 90 -18.23 2.56 -12.60
C ASP A 90 -19.19 2.21 -11.45
N THR A 91 -20.44 2.57 -11.60
CA THR A 91 -21.48 2.32 -10.58
C THR A 91 -21.83 0.82 -10.43
N THR A 92 -21.34 -0.04 -11.31
CA THR A 92 -21.55 -1.50 -11.28
C THR A 92 -20.39 -2.22 -10.59
N ALA A 93 -19.23 -1.56 -10.43
CA ALA A 93 -18.04 -2.14 -9.83
C ALA A 93 -18.30 -2.56 -8.39
N SER A 94 -17.70 -3.68 -8.00
CA SER A 94 -17.76 -4.22 -6.65
C SER A 94 -16.43 -3.99 -5.92
N VAL A 95 -16.47 -3.78 -4.59
CA VAL A 95 -15.25 -3.77 -3.77
C VAL A 95 -14.47 -5.09 -3.84
N TRP A 96 -15.13 -6.18 -4.29
CA TRP A 96 -14.51 -7.50 -4.48
C TRP A 96 -13.88 -7.69 -5.87
N ASP A 97 -13.94 -6.67 -6.74
CA ASP A 97 -13.23 -6.72 -8.02
C ASP A 97 -11.71 -6.73 -7.82
N ALA A 98 -10.99 -7.16 -8.85
CA ALA A 98 -9.54 -7.24 -8.79
C ALA A 98 -8.93 -5.83 -8.57
N ILE A 99 -8.11 -5.67 -7.53
CA ILE A 99 -7.44 -4.41 -7.18
C ILE A 99 -6.28 -4.11 -8.14
N ALA A 100 -5.49 -5.11 -8.51
CA ALA A 100 -4.28 -4.92 -9.30
C ALA A 100 -4.46 -4.14 -10.63
N PRO A 101 -5.58 -4.27 -11.38
CA PRO A 101 -5.83 -3.40 -12.53
C PRO A 101 -6.08 -1.94 -12.15
N LEU A 102 -6.70 -1.68 -10.99
CA LEU A 102 -6.96 -0.33 -10.48
C LEU A 102 -5.65 0.34 -10.07
N GLU A 103 -4.82 -0.36 -9.30
CA GLU A 103 -3.49 0.11 -8.90
C GLU A 103 -2.63 0.46 -10.10
N ARG A 104 -2.58 -0.42 -11.11
CA ARG A 104 -1.82 -0.16 -12.36
C ARG A 104 -2.27 1.11 -13.07
N ARG A 105 -3.56 1.42 -13.09
CA ARG A 105 -4.09 2.64 -13.72
C ARG A 105 -3.66 3.89 -12.96
N VAL A 106 -3.70 3.85 -11.62
CA VAL A 106 -3.27 4.96 -10.77
C VAL A 106 -1.74 5.11 -10.81
N ALA A 107 -0.98 4.00 -10.72
CA ALA A 107 0.48 3.99 -10.80
C ALA A 107 1.02 4.54 -12.13
N ALA A 108 0.21 4.51 -13.19
CA ALA A 108 0.56 5.13 -14.46
C ALA A 108 0.59 6.67 -14.43
N HIS A 109 0.16 7.31 -13.32
CA HIS A 109 0.29 8.74 -13.16
C HIS A 109 1.75 9.10 -12.84
N PRO A 110 2.39 10.03 -13.58
CA PRO A 110 3.82 10.31 -13.40
C PRO A 110 4.19 10.83 -12.00
N GLN A 111 3.25 11.44 -11.30
CA GLN A 111 3.44 11.94 -9.94
C GLN A 111 3.22 10.88 -8.86
N VAL A 112 2.72 9.71 -9.19
CA VAL A 112 2.54 8.60 -8.25
C VAL A 112 3.81 7.76 -8.22
N ARG A 113 4.40 7.60 -7.03
CA ARG A 113 5.54 6.71 -6.78
C ARG A 113 5.07 5.29 -6.55
N SER A 114 4.09 5.15 -5.66
CA SER A 114 3.42 3.89 -5.34
C SER A 114 1.97 4.14 -4.97
N VAL A 115 1.16 3.11 -5.10
CA VAL A 115 -0.25 3.13 -4.73
C VAL A 115 -0.63 1.80 -4.10
N GLU A 116 -1.45 1.87 -3.09
CA GLU A 116 -2.05 0.72 -2.43
C GLU A 116 -3.56 0.96 -2.31
N ILE A 117 -4.35 -0.05 -2.66
CA ILE A 117 -5.81 0.06 -2.60
C ILE A 117 -6.35 -0.96 -1.60
N GLU A 118 -6.98 -0.45 -0.56
CA GLU A 118 -7.62 -1.24 0.48
C GLU A 118 -9.13 -1.25 0.32
N ARG A 119 -9.75 -2.34 0.76
CA ARG A 119 -11.20 -2.48 0.79
C ARG A 119 -11.72 -2.11 2.18
N LYS A 120 -12.59 -1.13 2.25
CA LYS A 120 -13.33 -0.76 3.47
C LYS A 120 -14.80 -1.10 3.24
N LEU A 121 -15.18 -2.26 3.77
CA LEU A 121 -16.53 -2.77 3.60
C LEU A 121 -17.59 -1.82 4.22
N PRO A 122 -18.81 -1.76 3.65
CA PRO A 122 -19.28 -2.63 2.56
C PRO A 122 -19.01 -2.11 1.15
N GLY A 123 -18.73 -0.82 0.91
CA GLY A 123 -18.74 -0.22 -0.41
C GLY A 123 -17.73 0.91 -0.60
N THR A 124 -16.61 0.92 0.12
CA THR A 124 -15.58 1.96 -0.01
C THR A 124 -14.25 1.35 -0.44
N LEU A 125 -13.59 2.02 -1.38
CA LEU A 125 -12.18 1.79 -1.72
C LEU A 125 -11.34 2.90 -1.12
N VAL A 126 -10.30 2.55 -0.37
CA VAL A 126 -9.32 3.49 0.17
C VAL A 126 -8.08 3.40 -0.68
N VAL A 127 -7.75 4.49 -1.37
CA VAL A 127 -6.59 4.60 -2.27
C VAL A 127 -5.52 5.38 -1.54
N ARG A 128 -4.48 4.69 -1.08
CA ARG A 128 -3.28 5.30 -0.47
C ARG A 128 -2.26 5.55 -1.55
N ILE A 129 -1.82 6.78 -1.65
CA ILE A 129 -0.84 7.22 -2.64
C ILE A 129 0.42 7.69 -1.93
N ASP A 130 1.56 7.22 -2.41
CA ASP A 130 2.86 7.84 -2.14
C ASP A 130 3.23 8.68 -3.37
N GLU A 131 3.26 9.99 -3.20
CA GLU A 131 3.57 10.92 -4.29
C GLU A 131 5.09 11.09 -4.47
N ARG A 132 5.48 11.38 -5.71
CA ARG A 132 6.81 11.89 -6.01
C ARG A 132 6.85 13.37 -5.62
N LEU A 133 7.73 13.69 -4.69
CA LEU A 133 7.93 15.06 -4.24
C LEU A 133 8.88 15.81 -5.18
N PRO A 134 8.61 17.08 -5.48
CA PRO A 134 9.50 17.94 -6.23
C PRO A 134 10.70 18.35 -5.38
N VAL A 135 11.91 18.10 -5.85
CA VAL A 135 13.17 18.45 -5.15
C VAL A 135 13.92 19.58 -5.82
N ALA A 136 13.57 19.95 -7.02
CA ALA A 136 14.14 21.10 -7.72
C ALA A 136 13.23 21.60 -8.84
N LEU A 137 13.39 22.85 -9.19
CA LEU A 137 12.82 23.48 -10.38
C LEU A 137 13.89 23.61 -11.46
N ILE A 138 13.60 23.14 -12.67
CA ILE A 138 14.52 23.25 -13.80
C ILE A 138 13.91 24.17 -14.86
N PRO A 139 14.67 25.14 -15.37
CA PRO A 139 14.21 26.02 -16.46
C PRO A 139 13.81 25.23 -17.70
N SER A 140 12.74 25.66 -18.35
CA SER A 140 12.27 25.12 -19.62
C SER A 140 11.74 26.24 -20.51
N PRO A 141 11.55 26.03 -21.84
CA PRO A 141 11.07 27.10 -22.74
C PRO A 141 9.70 27.68 -22.34
N ARG A 142 8.94 27.01 -21.50
CA ARG A 142 7.61 27.43 -21.04
C ARG A 142 7.60 27.85 -19.55
N GLY A 143 8.76 28.18 -18.98
CA GLY A 143 8.93 28.48 -17.56
C GLY A 143 9.63 27.36 -16.81
N PHE A 144 9.38 27.23 -15.51
CA PHE A 144 9.99 26.18 -14.69
C PHE A 144 9.17 24.90 -14.71
N ARG A 145 9.86 23.78 -14.52
CA ARG A 145 9.24 22.47 -14.31
C ARG A 145 9.82 21.84 -13.05
N ALA A 146 8.95 21.23 -12.27
CA ALA A 146 9.34 20.50 -11.07
C ALA A 146 9.86 19.11 -11.42
N PHE A 147 10.91 18.67 -10.71
CA PHE A 147 11.52 17.34 -10.88
C PHE A 147 11.69 16.64 -9.56
N ASP A 148 11.52 15.31 -9.57
CA ASP A 148 11.80 14.45 -8.41
C ASP A 148 13.30 14.09 -8.32
N ALA A 149 13.68 13.41 -7.23
CA ALA A 149 15.04 12.92 -6.97
C ALA A 149 15.60 11.97 -8.05
N ARG A 150 14.76 11.38 -8.91
CA ARG A 150 15.14 10.50 -10.01
C ARG A 150 15.20 11.23 -11.34
N GLY A 151 14.90 12.52 -11.34
CA GLY A 151 14.84 13.33 -12.55
C GLY A 151 13.57 13.10 -13.38
N VAL A 152 12.50 12.61 -12.78
CA VAL A 152 11.19 12.54 -13.43
C VAL A 152 10.54 13.91 -13.37
N ALA A 153 10.12 14.42 -14.52
CA ALA A 153 9.39 15.68 -14.58
C ALA A 153 7.96 15.49 -14.05
N LEU A 154 7.58 16.30 -13.09
CA LEU A 154 6.28 16.24 -12.44
C LEU A 154 5.28 17.16 -13.15
N PRO A 155 4.04 16.73 -13.40
CA PRO A 155 3.01 17.52 -14.06
C PRO A 155 2.31 18.48 -13.07
N ILE A 156 3.10 19.29 -12.35
CA ILE A 156 2.60 20.26 -11.39
C ILE A 156 2.45 21.61 -12.08
N ASP A 157 1.30 22.21 -11.95
CA ASP A 157 1.04 23.57 -12.41
C ASP A 157 1.53 24.57 -11.35
N LEU A 158 2.73 25.10 -11.54
CA LEU A 158 3.36 26.03 -10.61
C LEU A 158 2.61 27.35 -10.44
N ALA A 159 1.72 27.70 -11.37
CA ALA A 159 0.87 28.90 -11.24
C ALA A 159 -0.25 28.68 -10.23
N LYS A 160 -0.72 27.44 -10.08
CA LYS A 160 -1.77 27.09 -9.11
C LYS A 160 -1.21 26.60 -7.79
N THR A 161 -0.07 25.93 -7.84
CA THR A 161 0.58 25.32 -6.68
C THR A 161 2.03 25.77 -6.63
N PRO A 162 2.32 26.90 -5.98
CA PRO A 162 3.68 27.38 -5.82
C PRO A 162 4.50 26.35 -5.03
N ILE A 163 5.70 26.07 -5.50
CA ILE A 163 6.64 25.16 -4.88
C ILE A 163 7.88 25.96 -4.48
N ASP A 164 8.24 25.89 -3.22
CA ASP A 164 9.49 26.43 -2.72
C ASP A 164 10.57 25.33 -2.84
N ALA A 165 11.36 25.43 -3.90
CA ALA A 165 12.43 24.49 -4.19
C ALA A 165 13.54 25.21 -4.96
N PRO A 166 14.81 24.81 -4.77
CA PRO A 166 15.94 25.42 -5.45
C PRO A 166 15.86 25.24 -6.98
N ILE A 167 16.39 26.23 -7.70
CA ILE A 167 16.50 26.17 -9.15
C ILE A 167 17.77 25.38 -9.50
N LEU A 168 17.61 24.30 -10.23
CA LEU A 168 18.74 23.54 -10.79
C LEU A 168 18.91 23.93 -12.26
N ALA A 169 20.11 24.40 -12.62
CA ALA A 169 20.37 24.93 -13.96
C ALA A 169 20.13 23.91 -15.08
N ASP A 170 20.55 22.66 -14.84
CA ASP A 170 20.42 21.55 -15.78
C ASP A 170 19.91 20.27 -15.10
N ARG A 171 19.32 19.35 -15.88
CA ARG A 171 18.83 18.07 -15.37
C ARG A 171 20.01 17.14 -15.03
N ASP A 172 20.51 17.26 -13.80
CA ASP A 172 21.56 16.40 -13.24
C ASP A 172 20.98 15.50 -12.13
N THR A 173 20.99 14.19 -12.37
CA THR A 173 20.39 13.23 -11.43
C THR A 173 21.19 13.08 -10.14
N ALA A 174 22.49 13.37 -10.13
CA ALA A 174 23.29 13.32 -8.91
C ALA A 174 22.98 14.56 -8.04
N ALA A 175 22.87 15.73 -8.64
CA ALA A 175 22.43 16.95 -7.95
C ALA A 175 21.01 16.81 -7.39
N LEU A 176 20.07 16.24 -8.17
CA LEU A 176 18.69 15.99 -7.68
C LEU A 176 18.66 15.04 -6.49
N ARG A 177 19.50 13.98 -6.47
CA ARG A 177 19.60 13.07 -5.32
C ARG A 177 20.19 13.77 -4.08
N LEU A 178 21.21 14.61 -4.28
CA LEU A 178 21.79 15.41 -3.22
C LEU A 178 20.71 16.31 -2.60
N LEU A 179 19.96 17.05 -3.42
CA LEU A 179 18.88 17.91 -2.96
C LEU A 179 17.80 17.14 -2.19
N ALA A 180 17.41 15.96 -2.68
CA ALA A 180 16.48 15.10 -1.96
C ALA A 180 17.03 14.62 -0.61
N THR A 181 18.31 14.35 -0.52
CA THR A 181 18.98 13.96 0.73
C THR A 181 19.00 15.13 1.72
N LEU A 182 19.25 16.35 1.23
CA LEU A 182 19.20 17.56 2.04
C LEU A 182 17.78 17.88 2.51
N GLU A 183 16.78 17.78 1.63
CA GLU A 183 15.37 17.98 1.98
C GLU A 183 14.93 17.04 3.10
N ALA A 184 15.31 15.76 3.02
CA ALA A 184 14.93 14.76 4.01
C ALA A 184 15.74 14.84 5.33
N GLY A 185 17.05 15.13 5.24
CA GLY A 185 17.97 15.05 6.39
C GLY A 185 18.31 16.39 7.03
N ALA A 186 18.18 17.50 6.29
CA ALA A 186 18.53 18.84 6.74
C ALA A 186 17.62 19.90 6.10
N PRO A 187 16.30 19.86 6.35
CA PRO A 187 15.32 20.74 5.69
C PRO A 187 15.62 22.21 5.89
N ASN A 188 16.09 22.61 7.08
CA ASN A 188 16.51 23.97 7.39
C ASN A 188 17.70 24.48 6.55
N ILE A 189 18.49 23.58 5.99
CA ILE A 189 19.55 23.92 5.04
C ILE A 189 18.94 23.98 3.63
N TYR A 190 18.15 22.99 3.27
CA TYR A 190 17.51 22.90 1.98
C TYR A 190 16.65 24.15 1.68
N ASP A 191 15.85 24.62 2.62
CA ASP A 191 14.97 25.80 2.48
C ASP A 191 15.75 27.12 2.23
N ARG A 192 17.05 27.12 2.45
CA ARG A 192 17.94 28.28 2.21
C ARG A 192 18.70 28.19 0.90
N LEU A 193 18.55 27.10 0.15
CA LEU A 193 19.14 26.93 -1.17
C LEU A 193 18.29 27.65 -2.21
N SER A 194 18.89 28.47 -3.06
CA SER A 194 18.16 29.17 -4.11
C SER A 194 18.52 28.73 -5.52
N ASP A 195 19.80 28.48 -5.80
CA ASP A 195 20.30 28.11 -7.12
C ASP A 195 21.39 27.04 -7.02
N VAL A 196 21.32 26.05 -7.90
CA VAL A 196 22.28 24.94 -7.96
C VAL A 196 22.76 24.77 -9.39
N ARG A 197 24.07 24.86 -9.61
CA ARG A 197 24.68 24.76 -10.92
C ARG A 197 25.74 23.67 -10.95
N PRO A 198 25.53 22.60 -11.72
CA PRO A 198 26.62 21.72 -12.10
C PRO A 198 27.65 22.52 -12.92
N VAL A 199 28.94 22.46 -12.57
CA VAL A 199 29.99 23.21 -13.31
C VAL A 199 30.72 22.29 -14.26
N SER A 200 31.56 21.41 -13.74
CA SER A 200 32.28 20.43 -14.54
C SER A 200 32.54 19.15 -13.70
N GLY A 201 32.49 18.01 -14.33
CA GLY A 201 32.70 16.73 -13.63
C GLY A 201 31.74 16.53 -12.47
N ASP A 202 32.28 16.41 -11.25
CA ASP A 202 31.53 16.14 -10.01
C ASP A 202 31.29 17.41 -9.17
N GLU A 203 31.60 18.61 -9.71
CA GLU A 203 31.52 19.86 -8.96
C GLU A 203 30.17 20.54 -9.10
N LEU A 204 29.66 21.06 -7.96
CA LEU A 204 28.46 21.88 -7.85
C LEU A 204 28.80 23.26 -7.27
N VAL A 205 28.15 24.29 -7.80
CA VAL A 205 28.07 25.61 -7.20
C VAL A 205 26.65 25.85 -6.75
N ILE A 206 26.48 26.14 -5.47
CA ILE A 206 25.17 26.27 -4.81
C ILE A 206 25.09 27.67 -4.20
N THR A 207 23.99 28.37 -4.41
CA THR A 207 23.69 29.62 -3.70
C THR A 207 22.88 29.30 -2.43
N PHE A 208 23.46 29.65 -1.29
CA PHE A 208 22.89 29.45 0.03
C PHE A 208 22.72 30.81 0.71
N ASP A 209 21.50 31.31 0.85
CA ASP A 209 21.19 32.72 1.14
C ASP A 209 21.91 33.65 0.13
N SER A 210 22.90 34.40 0.62
CA SER A 210 23.78 35.30 -0.18
C SER A 210 25.18 34.74 -0.36
N LEU A 211 25.44 33.50 0.03
CA LEU A 211 26.73 32.85 0.04
C LEU A 211 26.86 31.87 -1.10
N THR A 212 27.99 31.84 -1.77
CA THR A 212 28.30 30.80 -2.76
C THR A 212 28.99 29.62 -2.09
N LEU A 213 28.45 28.42 -2.28
CA LEU A 213 29.05 27.17 -1.83
C LEU A 213 29.61 26.42 -3.02
N ARG A 214 30.87 25.99 -2.94
CA ARG A 214 31.46 25.03 -3.90
C ARG A 214 31.52 23.65 -3.23
N THR A 215 31.00 22.65 -3.89
CA THR A 215 30.96 21.30 -3.33
C THR A 215 31.03 20.24 -4.42
N LEU A 216 31.18 18.98 -4.04
CA LEU A 216 31.07 17.84 -4.94
C LEU A 216 29.64 17.27 -4.87
N LYS A 217 29.18 16.61 -5.95
CA LYS A 217 27.89 15.91 -6.00
C LYS A 217 27.80 14.77 -4.99
N SER A 218 28.96 14.26 -4.57
CA SER A 218 29.10 13.19 -3.55
C SER A 218 29.14 13.70 -2.11
N VAL A 219 28.98 15.01 -1.87
CA VAL A 219 28.99 15.59 -0.53
C VAL A 219 27.87 15.03 0.35
N THR A 220 28.14 14.81 1.60
CA THR A 220 27.16 14.34 2.58
C THR A 220 26.42 15.52 3.22
N ALA A 221 25.18 15.28 3.70
CA ALA A 221 24.38 16.30 4.37
C ALA A 221 25.09 16.87 5.63
N ASP A 222 25.88 16.06 6.33
CA ASP A 222 26.63 16.49 7.53
C ASP A 222 27.62 17.63 7.25
N ARG A 223 28.21 17.64 6.05
CA ARG A 223 29.13 18.71 5.65
C ARG A 223 28.48 20.09 5.56
N PHE A 224 27.18 20.12 5.26
CA PHE A 224 26.44 21.37 5.25
C PHE A 224 26.19 21.90 6.67
N SER A 225 26.20 21.06 7.69
CA SER A 225 26.08 21.49 9.09
C SER A 225 27.29 22.29 9.57
N GLU A 226 28.45 22.13 8.93
CA GLU A 226 29.68 22.89 9.23
C GLU A 226 29.62 24.34 8.74
N ILE A 227 28.70 24.68 7.82
CA ILE A 227 28.59 26.03 7.25
C ILE A 227 28.26 27.05 8.33
N GLN A 228 27.30 26.75 9.22
CA GLN A 228 26.85 27.72 10.21
C GLN A 228 27.93 28.05 11.24
N PRO A 229 28.62 27.08 11.88
CA PRO A 229 29.74 27.37 12.78
C PRO A 229 30.86 28.22 12.16
N VAL A 230 31.21 27.93 10.90
CA VAL A 230 32.22 28.69 10.15
C VAL A 230 31.76 30.13 9.91
N ARG A 231 30.51 30.32 9.47
CA ARG A 231 29.93 31.66 9.28
C ARG A 231 29.92 32.46 10.59
N ASP A 232 29.56 31.85 11.70
CA ASP A 232 29.47 32.51 12.99
C ASP A 232 30.85 32.90 13.50
N ASP A 233 31.87 32.08 13.26
CA ASP A 233 33.26 32.43 13.62
C ASP A 233 33.78 33.61 12.78
N LEU A 234 33.58 33.59 11.47
CA LEU A 234 34.01 34.65 10.57
C LEU A 234 33.24 35.96 10.85
N ALA A 235 31.95 35.87 11.17
CA ALA A 235 31.15 37.03 11.56
C ALA A 235 31.67 37.67 12.87
N ARG A 236 32.07 36.88 13.87
CA ARG A 236 32.72 37.39 15.10
C ARG A 236 34.04 38.13 14.83
N ARG A 237 34.73 37.70 13.78
CA ARG A 237 35.98 38.36 13.31
C ARG A 237 35.72 39.54 12.38
N GLN A 238 34.46 39.89 12.13
CA GLN A 238 34.04 40.95 11.20
C GLN A 238 34.51 40.76 9.77
N LEU A 239 34.70 39.48 9.37
CA LEU A 239 35.10 39.11 8.01
C LEU A 239 33.86 38.79 7.18
N LYS A 240 33.73 39.46 6.03
CA LYS A 240 32.62 39.20 5.11
C LYS A 240 32.96 38.05 4.15
N VAL A 241 32.27 36.95 4.32
CA VAL A 241 32.42 35.75 3.49
C VAL A 241 31.56 35.87 2.27
N VAL A 242 32.11 35.55 1.10
CA VAL A 242 31.42 35.50 -0.20
C VAL A 242 31.32 34.08 -0.75
N GLU A 243 32.27 33.22 -0.41
CA GLU A 243 32.30 31.83 -0.89
C GLU A 243 32.86 30.89 0.16
N LEU A 244 32.29 29.71 0.28
CA LEU A 244 32.80 28.58 1.06
C LEU A 244 33.02 27.37 0.15
N ASP A 245 34.21 26.77 0.26
CA ASP A 245 34.58 25.59 -0.50
C ASP A 245 34.56 24.36 0.42
N LEU A 246 33.60 23.46 0.14
CA LEU A 246 33.35 22.21 0.90
C LEU A 246 33.90 20.97 0.17
N ARG A 247 34.65 21.12 -0.90
CA ARG A 247 35.20 20.00 -1.69
C ARG A 247 36.26 19.19 -0.94
N TYR A 248 36.90 19.80 0.04
CA TYR A 248 37.95 19.17 0.85
C TYR A 248 37.36 18.49 2.07
N ARG A 249 37.78 17.27 2.33
CA ARG A 249 37.15 16.40 3.32
C ARG A 249 37.21 16.91 4.76
N ASP A 250 38.36 17.51 5.14
CA ASP A 250 38.67 17.84 6.54
C ASP A 250 38.79 19.35 6.79
N GLN A 251 38.44 20.17 5.82
CA GLN A 251 38.55 21.63 5.93
C GLN A 251 37.49 22.35 5.09
N VAL A 252 37.08 23.51 5.57
CA VAL A 252 36.26 24.46 4.83
C VAL A 252 37.11 25.67 4.51
N ILE A 253 37.26 25.98 3.22
CA ILE A 253 38.03 27.13 2.78
C ILE A 253 37.07 28.28 2.55
N ALA A 254 37.30 29.40 3.23
CA ALA A 254 36.48 30.60 3.07
C ALA A 254 37.22 31.65 2.21
N ARG A 255 36.49 32.19 1.23
CA ARG A 255 36.89 33.37 0.49
C ARG A 255 36.22 34.58 1.13
N ILE A 256 37.04 35.50 1.58
CA ILE A 256 36.59 36.78 2.18
C ILE A 256 36.69 37.89 1.17
N GLN A 257 35.84 38.90 1.32
CA GLN A 257 35.85 40.11 0.49
C GLN A 257 36.90 41.13 0.98
#